data_bbd5387da071c35022380022247fd8e2
#
_entry.id   bbd5387da071c35022380022247fd8e2
#
_cell.length_a   1.000
_cell.length_b   1.000
_cell.length_c   1.000
_cell.angle_alpha   90.00
_cell.angle_beta   90.00
_cell.angle_gamma   90.00
#
_symmetry.space_group_name_H-M   'P 1'
#
loop_
_entity.id
_entity.type
_entity.pdbx_description
1 polymer ?
#
loop_
_entity_poly.entity_id
_entity_poly.type
_entity_poly.pdbx_seq_one_letter_code
_entity_poly.pdbx_strand_id
1 'polypeptide(L)'
;MSTVTVSPLRQRMIEDMNARKLCAGTQRGHIHSCKRFATFLKQSPDTATAEDIRRFQLHLSETGASICNRNRIMTGLRFLFRVTLRRLDLAAEIYHLREPQKIPLVMSQDETRRLLAVASSLKVRVLLSLGYGCGLRAGEVVRLKVKHIDSAQKIIRVEQSKSRKDRNVMLSPDTLDLLRQWWKTRRRGFDSATPVEERWLFPGRRPGRPMTTRQLNRLFHEAADAAGIRKGVTLHALRHSFATHLLERGTDIRIIQALLGHDKLDTTARYARVATGMIAGIKSPLDLLSQPCKKPKKNRKDQPPT
;
A
#
# COMPACT_ATOMS: atom_id res chain seq x y z
N MET A 1 4.20 -1.17 38.47
CA MET A 1 4.42 -1.03 37.02
C MET A 1 5.91 -1.14 36.77
N SER A 2 6.38 -2.27 36.27
CA SER A 2 7.81 -2.47 35.98
C SER A 2 8.22 -1.53 34.86
N THR A 3 9.03 -0.53 35.18
CA THR A 3 9.71 0.30 34.18
C THR A 3 10.62 -0.62 33.36
N VAL A 4 10.25 -0.92 32.14
CA VAL A 4 11.10 -1.64 31.20
C VAL A 4 12.33 -0.75 30.97
N THR A 5 13.41 -1.04 31.69
CA THR A 5 14.69 -0.33 31.56
C THR A 5 15.18 -0.54 30.13
N VAL A 6 15.25 0.56 29.38
CA VAL A 6 15.78 0.55 28.01
C VAL A 6 17.30 0.46 28.12
N SER A 7 17.93 -0.55 27.48
CA SER A 7 19.38 -0.66 27.49
C SER A 7 20.04 0.58 26.88
N PRO A 8 21.25 0.98 27.32
CA PRO A 8 21.95 2.16 26.78
C PRO A 8 22.13 2.09 25.24
N LEU A 9 22.45 0.91 24.71
CA LEU A 9 22.57 0.70 23.26
C LEU A 9 21.25 0.95 22.52
N ARG A 10 20.15 0.46 23.08
CA ARG A 10 18.82 0.68 22.47
C ARG A 10 18.43 2.15 22.53
N GLN A 11 18.73 2.85 23.60
CA GLN A 11 18.45 4.27 23.76
C GLN A 11 19.23 5.08 22.71
N ARG A 12 20.53 4.85 22.58
CA ARG A 12 21.39 5.49 21.56
C ARG A 12 20.85 5.23 20.15
N MET A 13 20.45 4.01 19.84
CA MET A 13 19.87 3.69 18.54
C MET A 13 18.56 4.47 18.27
N ILE A 14 17.72 4.65 19.30
CA ILE A 14 16.48 5.47 19.19
C ILE A 14 16.85 6.92 18.88
N GLU A 15 17.82 7.49 19.56
CA GLU A 15 18.30 8.86 19.35
C GLU A 15 18.84 9.05 17.93
N ASP A 16 19.67 8.12 17.46
CA ASP A 16 20.18 8.10 16.08
C ASP A 16 19.05 8.04 15.03
N MET A 17 17.99 7.26 15.29
CA MET A 17 16.83 7.17 14.43
C MET A 17 15.99 8.46 14.46
N ASN A 18 15.85 9.09 15.62
CA ASN A 18 15.14 10.36 15.79
C ASN A 18 15.86 11.49 15.05
N ALA A 19 17.18 11.61 15.21
CA ALA A 19 18.00 12.57 14.49
C ALA A 19 17.81 12.48 12.96
N ARG A 20 17.59 11.28 12.43
CA ARG A 20 17.30 11.01 11.01
C ARG A 20 15.81 11.07 10.66
N LYS A 21 14.96 11.50 11.59
CA LYS A 21 13.51 11.62 11.42
C LYS A 21 12.85 10.34 10.87
N LEU A 22 13.35 9.15 11.28
CA LEU A 22 12.73 7.89 10.90
C LEU A 22 11.36 7.74 11.56
N CYS A 23 10.38 7.26 10.80
CA CYS A 23 9.03 7.09 11.33
C CYS A 23 9.00 5.97 12.40
N ALA A 24 8.07 6.08 13.35
CA ALA A 24 7.93 5.14 14.46
C ALA A 24 7.79 3.67 14.03
N GLY A 25 7.20 3.41 12.84
CA GLY A 25 7.10 2.07 12.26
C GLY A 25 8.46 1.48 11.90
N THR A 26 9.32 2.28 11.25
CA THR A 26 10.69 1.90 10.89
C THR A 26 11.53 1.67 12.14
N GLN A 27 11.43 2.59 13.12
CA GLN A 27 12.14 2.45 14.40
C GLN A 27 11.80 1.13 15.11
N ARG A 28 10.49 0.82 15.24
CA ARG A 28 10.05 -0.45 15.81
C ARG A 28 10.59 -1.66 15.04
N GLY A 29 10.61 -1.58 13.71
CA GLY A 29 11.17 -2.63 12.85
C GLY A 29 12.65 -2.86 13.09
N HIS A 30 13.45 -1.79 13.16
CA HIS A 30 14.90 -1.88 13.41
C HIS A 30 15.20 -2.43 14.81
N ILE A 31 14.51 -1.91 15.85
CA ILE A 31 14.67 -2.44 17.22
C ILE A 31 14.29 -3.92 17.29
N HIS A 32 13.21 -4.33 16.62
CA HIS A 32 12.82 -5.74 16.57
C HIS A 32 13.89 -6.62 15.90
N SER A 33 14.52 -6.13 14.84
CA SER A 33 15.63 -6.82 14.16
C SER A 33 16.81 -7.04 15.11
N CYS A 34 17.20 -5.98 15.83
CA CYS A 34 18.30 -6.07 16.80
C CYS A 34 17.96 -7.00 17.97
N LYS A 35 16.70 -6.97 18.46
CA LYS A 35 16.24 -7.89 19.49
C LYS A 35 16.34 -9.36 19.04
N ARG A 36 15.93 -9.67 17.81
CA ARG A 36 16.06 -11.03 17.25
C ARG A 36 17.51 -11.49 17.18
N PHE A 37 18.41 -10.59 16.76
CA PHE A 37 19.85 -10.88 16.70
C PHE A 37 20.44 -11.10 18.11
N ALA A 38 20.12 -10.22 19.06
CA ALA A 38 20.54 -10.40 20.46
C ALA A 38 20.06 -11.73 21.06
N THR A 39 18.81 -12.11 20.77
CA THR A 39 18.25 -13.41 21.21
C THR A 39 19.01 -14.59 20.60
N PHE A 40 19.42 -14.50 19.34
CA PHE A 40 20.23 -15.52 18.67
C PHE A 40 21.63 -15.63 19.29
N LEU A 41 22.29 -14.48 19.50
CA LEU A 41 23.62 -14.41 20.10
C LEU A 41 23.65 -14.81 21.59
N LYS A 42 22.51 -14.68 22.31
CA LYS A 42 22.39 -14.74 23.77
C LYS A 42 23.25 -13.70 24.51
N GLN A 43 23.69 -12.67 23.80
CA GLN A 43 24.48 -11.56 24.32
C GLN A 43 24.14 -10.25 23.60
N SER A 44 24.77 -9.14 24.04
CA SER A 44 24.53 -7.83 23.44
C SER A 44 25.07 -7.75 22.00
N PRO A 45 24.34 -7.13 21.05
CA PRO A 45 24.78 -7.05 19.64
C PRO A 45 26.06 -6.25 19.40
N ASP A 46 26.52 -5.43 20.34
CA ASP A 46 27.75 -4.65 20.25
C ASP A 46 29.01 -5.52 20.36
N THR A 47 28.92 -6.70 20.97
CA THR A 47 30.00 -7.68 21.09
C THR A 47 30.10 -8.63 19.89
N ALA A 48 29.22 -8.46 18.89
CA ALA A 48 29.17 -9.37 17.74
C ALA A 48 30.43 -9.33 16.88
N THR A 49 30.73 -10.47 16.29
CA THR A 49 31.79 -10.69 15.31
C THR A 49 31.21 -10.83 13.88
N ALA A 50 32.07 -10.79 12.87
CA ALA A 50 31.68 -11.06 11.48
C ALA A 50 31.08 -12.48 11.33
N GLU A 51 31.65 -13.46 12.02
CA GLU A 51 31.16 -14.83 11.99
C GLU A 51 29.77 -14.97 12.62
N ASP A 52 29.45 -14.20 13.66
CA ASP A 52 28.11 -14.17 14.25
C ASP A 52 27.05 -13.65 13.26
N ILE A 53 27.41 -12.63 12.47
CA ILE A 53 26.54 -12.11 11.41
C ILE A 53 26.31 -13.17 10.34
N ARG A 54 27.38 -13.84 9.89
CA ARG A 54 27.30 -14.94 8.92
C ARG A 54 26.40 -16.06 9.42
N ARG A 55 26.61 -16.53 10.64
CA ARG A 55 25.79 -17.58 11.29
C ARG A 55 24.32 -17.17 11.43
N PHE A 56 24.06 -15.92 11.78
CA PHE A 56 22.68 -15.44 11.88
C PHE A 56 21.99 -15.35 10.51
N GLN A 57 22.70 -14.95 9.47
CA GLN A 57 22.17 -14.94 8.10
C GLN A 57 21.82 -16.37 7.63
N LEU A 58 22.66 -17.36 7.95
CA LEU A 58 22.40 -18.76 7.67
C LEU A 58 21.20 -19.27 8.46
N HIS A 59 21.16 -19.03 9.76
CA HIS A 59 20.04 -19.39 10.62
C HIS A 59 18.68 -18.85 10.12
N LEU A 60 18.64 -17.61 9.63
CA LEU A 60 17.40 -17.05 9.05
C LEU A 60 16.96 -17.79 7.79
N SER A 61 17.90 -18.32 7.00
CA SER A 61 17.60 -19.11 5.81
C SER A 61 17.11 -20.51 6.19
N GLU A 62 17.76 -21.17 7.13
CA GLU A 62 17.43 -22.51 7.63
C GLU A 62 16.05 -22.54 8.34
N THR A 63 15.74 -21.48 9.07
CA THR A 63 14.42 -21.34 9.74
C THR A 63 13.28 -20.93 8.80
N GLY A 64 13.50 -20.92 7.49
CA GLY A 64 12.46 -20.63 6.48
C GLY A 64 11.98 -19.17 6.48
N ALA A 65 12.78 -18.23 6.95
CA ALA A 65 12.42 -16.82 6.89
C ALA A 65 12.30 -16.36 5.44
N SER A 66 11.17 -15.75 5.06
CA SER A 66 11.01 -15.20 3.71
C SER A 66 12.10 -14.17 3.38
N ILE A 67 12.50 -14.08 2.11
CA ILE A 67 13.52 -13.13 1.63
C ILE A 67 13.20 -11.69 2.06
N CYS A 68 11.94 -11.25 1.92
CA CYS A 68 11.51 -9.92 2.37
C CYS A 68 11.71 -9.71 3.89
N ASN A 69 11.38 -10.72 4.71
CA ASN A 69 11.56 -10.64 6.16
C ASN A 69 13.04 -10.65 6.54
N ARG A 70 13.84 -11.52 5.90
CA ARG A 70 15.29 -11.54 6.06
C ARG A 70 15.91 -10.19 5.72
N ASN A 71 15.62 -9.64 4.55
CA ASN A 71 16.13 -8.34 4.11
C ASN A 71 15.74 -7.21 5.06
N ARG A 72 14.51 -7.23 5.58
CA ARG A 72 14.06 -6.26 6.59
C ARG A 72 14.88 -6.36 7.89
N ILE A 73 15.18 -7.58 8.34
CA ILE A 73 16.00 -7.81 9.55
C ILE A 73 17.41 -7.30 9.29
N MET A 74 17.99 -7.63 8.14
CA MET A 74 19.34 -7.20 7.75
C MET A 74 19.43 -5.67 7.63
N THR A 75 18.39 -5.00 7.14
CA THR A 75 18.33 -3.53 7.11
C THR A 75 18.41 -2.92 8.51
N GLY A 76 17.72 -3.50 9.49
CA GLY A 76 17.77 -3.04 10.88
C GLY A 76 19.15 -3.25 11.52
N LEU A 77 19.81 -4.39 11.27
CA LEU A 77 21.17 -4.66 11.75
C LEU A 77 22.20 -3.77 11.07
N ARG A 78 22.07 -3.55 9.75
CA ARG A 78 22.95 -2.63 9.04
C ARG A 78 22.86 -1.21 9.60
N PHE A 79 21.68 -0.76 10.01
CA PHE A 79 21.52 0.52 10.70
C PHE A 79 22.25 0.52 12.04
N LEU A 80 22.11 -0.52 12.86
CA LEU A 80 22.79 -0.64 14.14
C LEU A 80 24.31 -0.55 13.97
N PHE A 81 24.88 -1.39 13.13
CA PHE A 81 26.33 -1.44 12.96
C PHE A 81 26.89 -0.20 12.28
N ARG A 82 26.27 0.25 11.18
CA ARG A 82 26.78 1.38 10.41
C ARG A 82 26.62 2.73 11.12
N VAL A 83 25.47 2.94 11.77
CA VAL A 83 25.10 4.25 12.30
C VAL A 83 25.36 4.35 13.79
N THR A 84 24.81 3.42 14.58
CA THR A 84 24.86 3.50 16.04
C THR A 84 26.20 3.04 16.60
N LEU A 85 26.72 1.92 16.14
CA LEU A 85 28.01 1.37 16.60
C LEU A 85 29.21 1.86 15.78
N ARG A 86 28.98 2.38 14.58
CA ARG A 86 30.01 2.81 13.61
C ARG A 86 31.01 1.69 13.25
N ARG A 87 30.57 0.44 13.35
CA ARG A 87 31.30 -0.76 12.92
C ARG A 87 31.03 -1.01 11.45
N LEU A 88 31.78 -0.32 10.58
CA LEU A 88 31.62 -0.43 9.11
C LEU A 88 32.03 -1.80 8.60
N ASP A 89 33.02 -2.42 9.23
CA ASP A 89 33.44 -3.80 9.03
C ASP A 89 32.24 -4.76 9.11
N LEU A 90 31.51 -4.75 10.21
CA LEU A 90 30.35 -5.62 10.41
C LEU A 90 29.16 -5.24 9.50
N ALA A 91 28.99 -3.96 9.19
CA ALA A 91 27.95 -3.52 8.27
C ALA A 91 28.19 -4.00 6.84
N ALA A 92 29.45 -4.24 6.44
CA ALA A 92 29.83 -4.78 5.13
C ALA A 92 29.44 -6.26 4.98
N GLU A 93 29.50 -7.04 6.06
CA GLU A 93 29.12 -8.46 6.07
C GLU A 93 27.63 -8.68 5.82
N ILE A 94 26.81 -7.63 5.92
CA ILE A 94 25.38 -7.72 5.72
C ILE A 94 25.03 -7.55 4.25
N TYR A 95 24.45 -8.57 3.64
CA TYR A 95 23.94 -8.53 2.27
C TYR A 95 22.44 -8.73 2.20
N HIS A 96 21.83 -8.23 1.12
CA HIS A 96 20.42 -8.40 0.83
C HIS A 96 20.25 -9.36 -0.35
N LEU A 97 19.27 -10.25 -0.26
CA LEU A 97 18.89 -11.14 -1.35
C LEU A 97 17.94 -10.41 -2.31
N ARG A 98 18.05 -10.75 -3.59
CA ARG A 98 17.10 -10.25 -4.59
C ARG A 98 15.70 -10.78 -4.30
N GLU A 99 14.76 -9.87 -4.11
CA GLU A 99 13.37 -10.24 -3.84
C GLU A 99 12.67 -10.68 -5.13
N PRO A 100 11.98 -11.84 -5.12
CA PRO A 100 11.18 -12.25 -6.26
C PRO A 100 10.03 -11.28 -6.49
N GLN A 101 9.88 -10.81 -7.71
CA GLN A 101 8.77 -9.94 -8.10
C GLN A 101 7.51 -10.80 -8.32
N LYS A 102 6.64 -10.85 -7.32
CA LYS A 102 5.33 -11.50 -7.45
C LYS A 102 4.36 -10.57 -8.18
N ILE A 103 3.60 -11.15 -9.09
CA ILE A 103 2.48 -10.46 -9.72
C ILE A 103 1.40 -10.21 -8.66
N PRO A 104 0.89 -8.97 -8.51
CA PRO A 104 -0.16 -8.69 -7.54
C PRO A 104 -1.43 -9.48 -7.82
N LEU A 105 -2.08 -10.00 -6.77
CA LEU A 105 -3.40 -10.57 -6.89
C LEU A 105 -4.43 -9.44 -7.08
N VAL A 106 -5.20 -9.55 -8.16
CA VAL A 106 -6.26 -8.61 -8.52
C VAL A 106 -7.59 -9.33 -8.43
N MET A 107 -8.59 -8.67 -7.86
CA MET A 107 -9.98 -9.14 -7.89
C MET A 107 -10.62 -8.74 -9.21
N SER A 108 -11.47 -9.60 -9.78
CA SER A 108 -12.28 -9.23 -10.92
C SER A 108 -13.31 -8.16 -10.55
N GLN A 109 -13.91 -7.52 -11.56
CA GLN A 109 -14.98 -6.55 -11.31
C GLN A 109 -16.18 -7.19 -10.59
N ASP A 110 -16.51 -8.46 -10.91
CA ASP A 110 -17.59 -9.20 -10.27
C ASP A 110 -17.25 -9.58 -8.81
N GLU A 111 -16.03 -10.01 -8.53
CA GLU A 111 -15.56 -10.27 -7.16
C GLU A 111 -15.63 -8.98 -6.33
N THR A 112 -15.21 -7.85 -6.91
CA THR A 112 -15.27 -6.55 -6.23
C THR A 112 -16.70 -6.11 -5.99
N ARG A 113 -17.60 -6.32 -6.95
CA ARG A 113 -19.04 -6.02 -6.81
C ARG A 113 -19.68 -6.85 -5.69
N ARG A 114 -19.42 -8.16 -5.65
CA ARG A 114 -19.89 -9.05 -4.57
C ARG A 114 -19.34 -8.60 -3.21
N LEU A 115 -18.05 -8.29 -3.12
CA LEU A 115 -17.43 -7.82 -1.89
C LEU A 115 -18.11 -6.56 -1.32
N LEU A 116 -18.45 -5.60 -2.18
CA LEU A 116 -19.13 -4.38 -1.77
C LEU A 116 -20.61 -4.63 -1.42
N ALA A 117 -21.27 -5.58 -2.08
CA ALA A 117 -22.65 -5.92 -1.85
C ALA A 117 -22.88 -6.62 -0.50
N VAL A 118 -21.98 -7.50 -0.08
CA VAL A 118 -22.08 -8.25 1.19
C VAL A 118 -21.55 -7.50 2.41
N ALA A 119 -21.16 -6.23 2.24
CA ALA A 119 -20.64 -5.43 3.35
C ALA A 119 -21.67 -5.37 4.50
N SER A 120 -21.29 -5.91 5.67
CA SER A 120 -22.14 -6.11 6.85
C SER A 120 -22.72 -4.84 7.47
N SER A 121 -22.20 -3.68 7.13
CA SER A 121 -22.67 -2.38 7.61
C SER A 121 -22.26 -1.26 6.67
N LEU A 122 -22.96 -0.12 6.77
CA LEU A 122 -22.61 1.10 6.04
C LEU A 122 -21.16 1.50 6.25
N LYS A 123 -20.65 1.38 7.48
CA LYS A 123 -19.21 1.65 7.78
C LYS A 123 -18.29 0.79 6.94
N VAL A 124 -18.53 -0.51 6.88
CA VAL A 124 -17.68 -1.45 6.12
C VAL A 124 -17.77 -1.12 4.63
N ARG A 125 -18.96 -0.87 4.13
CA ARG A 125 -19.18 -0.50 2.72
C ARG A 125 -18.40 0.75 2.33
N VAL A 126 -18.44 1.81 3.14
CA VAL A 126 -17.66 3.04 2.92
C VAL A 126 -16.16 2.77 2.93
N LEU A 127 -15.67 2.01 3.92
CA LEU A 127 -14.25 1.68 4.04
C LEU A 127 -13.72 0.94 2.80
N LEU A 128 -14.48 -0.05 2.33
CA LEU A 128 -14.11 -0.84 1.14
C LEU A 128 -14.23 -0.01 -0.14
N SER A 129 -15.26 0.82 -0.25
CA SER A 129 -15.46 1.76 -1.38
C SER A 129 -14.31 2.76 -1.50
N LEU A 130 -13.80 3.30 -0.39
CA LEU A 130 -12.62 4.17 -0.39
C LEU A 130 -11.35 3.42 -0.84
N GLY A 131 -11.19 2.18 -0.40
CA GLY A 131 -10.05 1.33 -0.82
C GLY A 131 -10.05 1.04 -2.32
N TYR A 132 -11.23 0.72 -2.89
CA TYR A 132 -11.38 0.40 -4.31
C TYR A 132 -11.63 1.64 -5.17
N GLY A 133 -12.58 2.51 -4.81
CA GLY A 133 -12.99 3.63 -5.68
C GLY A 133 -12.00 4.80 -5.73
N CYS A 134 -11.15 4.94 -4.69
CA CYS A 134 -10.14 5.99 -4.59
C CYS A 134 -8.70 5.44 -4.56
N GLY A 135 -8.52 4.13 -4.58
CA GLY A 135 -7.21 3.48 -4.53
C GLY A 135 -6.39 3.79 -3.26
N LEU A 136 -7.04 4.10 -2.13
CA LEU A 136 -6.38 4.48 -0.90
C LEU A 136 -5.70 3.29 -0.21
N ARG A 137 -4.55 3.55 0.44
CA ARG A 137 -3.91 2.56 1.32
C ARG A 137 -4.70 2.43 2.63
N ALA A 138 -4.66 1.24 3.26
CA ALA A 138 -5.31 1.01 4.56
C ALA A 138 -5.04 2.11 5.59
N GLY A 139 -3.78 2.52 5.70
CA GLY A 139 -3.39 3.59 6.63
C GLY A 139 -3.92 4.96 6.25
N GLU A 140 -4.15 5.23 4.98
CA GLU A 140 -4.74 6.47 4.49
C GLU A 140 -6.24 6.47 4.78
N VAL A 141 -6.95 5.39 4.46
CA VAL A 141 -8.40 5.25 4.73
C VAL A 141 -8.73 5.50 6.20
N VAL A 142 -8.02 4.83 7.12
CA VAL A 142 -8.34 4.97 8.56
C VAL A 142 -7.97 6.35 9.13
N ARG A 143 -7.06 7.09 8.49
CA ARG A 143 -6.64 8.43 8.91
C ARG A 143 -7.37 9.58 8.19
N LEU A 144 -8.41 9.28 7.42
CA LEU A 144 -9.20 10.34 6.81
C LEU A 144 -9.93 11.17 7.88
N LYS A 145 -9.84 12.48 7.73
CA LYS A 145 -10.60 13.49 8.49
C LYS A 145 -11.62 14.18 7.59
N VAL A 146 -12.54 14.91 8.17
CA VAL A 146 -13.55 15.66 7.42
C VAL A 146 -12.92 16.65 6.46
N LYS A 147 -11.90 17.40 6.90
CA LYS A 147 -11.17 18.38 6.08
C LYS A 147 -10.53 17.84 4.80
N HIS A 148 -10.33 16.51 4.75
CA HIS A 148 -9.73 15.88 3.57
C HIS A 148 -10.73 15.69 2.43
N ILE A 149 -12.01 15.82 2.68
CA ILE A 149 -13.09 15.62 1.70
C ILE A 149 -13.49 16.95 1.10
N ASP A 150 -13.09 17.18 -0.14
CA ASP A 150 -13.51 18.34 -0.91
C ASP A 150 -14.63 17.94 -1.86
N SER A 151 -15.87 18.22 -1.43
CA SER A 151 -17.05 17.85 -2.21
C SER A 151 -17.28 18.76 -3.42
N ALA A 152 -16.77 20.00 -3.39
CA ALA A 152 -16.88 20.94 -4.50
C ALA A 152 -15.97 20.53 -5.65
N GLN A 153 -14.72 20.23 -5.37
CA GLN A 153 -13.73 19.77 -6.36
C GLN A 153 -13.84 18.26 -6.66
N LYS A 154 -14.68 17.51 -5.92
CA LYS A 154 -14.83 16.06 -6.04
C LYS A 154 -13.50 15.31 -5.87
N ILE A 155 -12.71 15.71 -4.87
CA ILE A 155 -11.42 15.09 -4.54
C ILE A 155 -11.33 14.74 -3.06
N ILE A 156 -10.42 13.81 -2.75
CA ILE A 156 -9.93 13.53 -1.40
C ILE A 156 -8.47 13.94 -1.36
N ARG A 157 -8.10 14.81 -0.41
CA ARG A 157 -6.71 15.18 -0.14
C ARG A 157 -6.07 14.14 0.77
N VAL A 158 -5.00 13.53 0.31
CA VAL A 158 -4.24 12.54 1.08
C VAL A 158 -2.97 13.19 1.57
N GLU A 159 -2.97 13.58 2.84
CA GLU A 159 -1.83 14.19 3.51
C GLU A 159 -0.85 13.14 4.03
N GLN A 160 0.45 13.48 4.06
CA GLN A 160 1.53 12.70 4.67
C GLN A 160 1.52 11.20 4.28
N SER A 161 1.43 10.93 2.99
CA SER A 161 1.57 9.56 2.49
C SER A 161 2.95 8.97 2.86
N LYS A 162 3.20 7.70 2.54
CA LYS A 162 4.44 6.98 2.90
C LYS A 162 5.72 7.75 2.57
N SER A 163 5.70 8.60 1.53
CA SER A 163 6.83 9.43 1.07
C SER A 163 6.75 10.88 1.54
N ARG A 164 5.85 11.22 2.48
CA ARG A 164 5.58 12.61 2.92
C ARG A 164 5.12 13.55 1.79
N LYS A 165 4.64 12.99 0.69
CA LYS A 165 4.07 13.74 -0.43
C LYS A 165 2.56 13.70 -0.34
N ASP A 166 1.95 14.85 -0.43
CA ASP A 166 0.51 14.99 -0.52
C ASP A 166 0.05 14.69 -1.94
N ARG A 167 -1.16 14.20 -2.07
CA ARG A 167 -1.80 14.00 -3.37
C ARG A 167 -3.31 14.09 -3.29
N ASN A 168 -3.92 14.42 -4.39
CA ASN A 168 -5.36 14.37 -4.56
C ASN A 168 -5.75 13.06 -5.25
N VAL A 169 -6.88 12.48 -4.82
CA VAL A 169 -7.49 11.33 -5.50
C VAL A 169 -8.94 11.66 -5.80
N MET A 170 -9.49 11.00 -6.82
CA MET A 170 -10.87 11.20 -7.23
C MET A 170 -11.86 10.80 -6.14
N LEU A 171 -12.97 11.51 -6.04
CA LEU A 171 -14.11 11.22 -5.20
C LEU A 171 -15.36 11.12 -6.09
N SER A 172 -15.83 9.90 -6.34
CA SER A 172 -17.04 9.70 -7.12
C SER A 172 -18.29 10.18 -6.37
N PRO A 173 -19.38 10.58 -7.07
CA PRO A 173 -20.65 10.95 -6.43
C PRO A 173 -21.15 9.86 -5.48
N ASP A 174 -21.14 8.59 -5.90
CA ASP A 174 -21.59 7.46 -5.08
C ASP A 174 -20.78 7.32 -3.78
N THR A 175 -19.44 7.48 -3.86
CA THR A 175 -18.59 7.45 -2.67
C THR A 175 -18.84 8.63 -1.74
N LEU A 176 -19.11 9.82 -2.30
CA LEU A 176 -19.46 11.00 -1.52
C LEU A 176 -20.81 10.81 -0.80
N ASP A 177 -21.80 10.23 -1.45
CA ASP A 177 -23.10 9.97 -0.84
C ASP A 177 -23.02 8.91 0.27
N LEU A 178 -22.24 7.86 0.06
CA LEU A 178 -21.92 6.89 1.12
C LEU A 178 -21.21 7.54 2.31
N LEU A 179 -20.26 8.44 2.08
CA LEU A 179 -19.60 9.21 3.14
C LEU A 179 -20.55 10.11 3.90
N ARG A 180 -21.49 10.79 3.20
CA ARG A 180 -22.53 11.63 3.82
C ARG A 180 -23.49 10.81 4.68
N GLN A 181 -23.94 9.65 4.19
CA GLN A 181 -24.78 8.74 4.95
C GLN A 181 -24.06 8.25 6.21
N TRP A 182 -22.82 7.79 6.06
CA TRP A 182 -21.98 7.37 7.18
C TRP A 182 -21.80 8.50 8.20
N TRP A 183 -21.50 9.72 7.75
CA TRP A 183 -21.34 10.88 8.63
C TRP A 183 -22.57 11.18 9.48
N LYS A 184 -23.77 11.03 8.92
CA LYS A 184 -25.04 11.21 9.63
C LYS A 184 -25.28 10.15 10.70
N THR A 185 -24.89 8.90 10.44
CA THR A 185 -25.19 7.74 11.28
C THR A 185 -24.10 7.38 12.28
N ARG A 186 -22.87 7.93 12.13
CA ARG A 186 -21.78 7.64 13.03
C ARG A 186 -22.03 8.16 14.45
N ARG A 187 -21.56 7.43 15.47
CA ARG A 187 -21.63 7.90 16.86
C ARG A 187 -20.79 9.17 17.05
N ARG A 188 -21.39 10.22 17.61
CA ARG A 188 -20.79 11.55 17.77
C ARG A 188 -20.07 11.75 19.11
N GLY A 189 -20.28 10.89 20.10
CA GLY A 189 -19.86 11.13 21.50
C GLY A 189 -18.36 11.17 21.78
N PHE A 190 -17.52 10.58 20.91
CA PHE A 190 -16.07 10.45 21.18
C PHE A 190 -15.22 11.64 20.72
N ASP A 191 -15.78 12.55 19.92
CA ASP A 191 -15.03 13.64 19.30
C ASP A 191 -15.76 14.98 19.32
N SER A 192 -16.75 15.13 20.21
CA SER A 192 -17.58 16.35 20.34
C SER A 192 -16.76 17.60 20.64
N ALA A 193 -15.67 17.48 21.43
CA ALA A 193 -14.77 18.56 21.75
C ALA A 193 -13.77 18.93 20.62
N THR A 194 -13.71 18.13 19.54
CA THR A 194 -12.80 18.37 18.41
C THR A 194 -13.53 19.19 17.33
N PRO A 195 -12.91 20.21 16.70
CA PRO A 195 -13.46 20.92 15.56
C PRO A 195 -13.89 19.94 14.45
N VAL A 196 -15.00 20.23 13.77
CA VAL A 196 -15.60 19.29 12.80
C VAL A 196 -14.60 18.85 11.74
N GLU A 197 -13.82 19.78 11.21
CA GLU A 197 -12.82 19.53 10.16
C GLU A 197 -11.74 18.55 10.62
N GLU A 198 -11.37 18.57 11.91
CA GLU A 198 -10.31 17.74 12.48
C GLU A 198 -10.79 16.37 12.96
N ARG A 199 -12.10 16.11 12.91
CA ARG A 199 -12.70 14.83 13.32
C ARG A 199 -12.34 13.72 12.34
N TRP A 200 -12.03 12.55 12.91
CA TRP A 200 -11.81 11.34 12.10
C TRP A 200 -13.11 10.86 11.46
N LEU A 201 -13.08 10.54 10.18
CA LEU A 201 -14.22 9.89 9.53
C LEU A 201 -14.51 8.51 10.16
N PHE A 202 -13.43 7.81 10.57
CA PHE A 202 -13.52 6.49 11.19
C PHE A 202 -12.84 6.52 12.57
N PRO A 203 -13.53 7.01 13.60
CA PRO A 203 -12.98 7.02 14.96
C PRO A 203 -12.76 5.61 15.48
N GLY A 204 -11.70 5.45 16.26
CA GLY A 204 -11.36 4.20 16.96
C GLY A 204 -12.12 4.03 18.26
N ARG A 205 -11.76 2.98 19.01
CA ARG A 205 -12.32 2.75 20.36
C ARG A 205 -11.80 3.74 21.40
N ARG A 206 -10.59 4.25 21.21
CA ARG A 206 -9.97 5.23 22.09
C ARG A 206 -10.33 6.65 21.60
N PRO A 207 -10.75 7.56 22.48
CA PRO A 207 -11.02 8.95 22.13
C PRO A 207 -9.81 9.59 21.42
N GLY A 208 -10.06 10.47 20.46
CA GLY A 208 -9.03 11.19 19.70
C GLY A 208 -8.15 10.33 18.78
N ARG A 209 -8.39 9.03 18.66
CA ARG A 209 -7.63 8.14 17.79
C ARG A 209 -8.49 7.58 16.67
N PRO A 210 -7.94 7.44 15.45
CA PRO A 210 -8.65 6.76 14.36
C PRO A 210 -8.74 5.25 14.64
N MET A 211 -9.60 4.56 13.90
CA MET A 211 -9.61 3.10 13.89
C MET A 211 -8.25 2.56 13.42
N THR A 212 -7.90 1.36 13.84
CA THR A 212 -6.62 0.74 13.47
C THR A 212 -6.70 0.06 12.11
N THR A 213 -5.59 0.00 11.38
CA THR A 213 -5.50 -0.78 10.14
C THR A 213 -5.77 -2.27 10.37
N ARG A 214 -5.47 -2.79 11.57
CA ARG A 214 -5.79 -4.18 11.94
C ARG A 214 -7.30 -4.42 11.98
N GLN A 215 -8.08 -3.47 12.52
CA GLN A 215 -9.54 -3.55 12.49
C GLN A 215 -10.08 -3.51 11.06
N LEU A 216 -9.55 -2.61 10.22
CA LEU A 216 -9.94 -2.53 8.82
C LEU A 216 -9.63 -3.83 8.06
N ASN A 217 -8.44 -4.40 8.26
CA ASN A 217 -8.08 -5.69 7.65
C ASN A 217 -9.02 -6.81 8.08
N ARG A 218 -9.40 -6.87 9.37
CA ARG A 218 -10.37 -7.87 9.84
C ARG A 218 -11.72 -7.73 9.12
N LEU A 219 -12.26 -6.51 9.05
CA LEU A 219 -13.51 -6.24 8.35
C LEU A 219 -13.45 -6.60 6.86
N PHE A 220 -12.28 -6.38 6.24
CA PHE A 220 -12.06 -6.79 4.85
C PHE A 220 -12.13 -8.31 4.69
N HIS A 221 -11.46 -9.07 5.56
CA HIS A 221 -11.47 -10.53 5.48
C HIS A 221 -12.86 -11.10 5.75
N GLU A 222 -13.57 -10.60 6.75
CA GLU A 222 -14.96 -10.96 7.04
C GLU A 222 -15.86 -10.73 5.79
N ALA A 223 -15.68 -9.61 5.08
CA ALA A 223 -16.43 -9.34 3.86
C ALA A 223 -15.97 -10.22 2.67
N ALA A 224 -14.68 -10.52 2.55
CA ALA A 224 -14.15 -11.38 1.49
C ALA A 224 -14.65 -12.82 1.64
N ASP A 225 -14.69 -13.32 2.87
CA ASP A 225 -15.21 -14.65 3.19
C ASP A 225 -16.72 -14.71 2.88
N ALA A 226 -17.49 -13.70 3.29
CA ALA A 226 -18.91 -13.61 2.99
C ALA A 226 -19.21 -13.49 1.47
N ALA A 227 -18.31 -12.85 0.71
CA ALA A 227 -18.39 -12.76 -0.76
C ALA A 227 -17.99 -14.05 -1.49
N GLY A 228 -17.52 -15.07 -0.78
CA GLY A 228 -17.01 -16.32 -1.36
C GLY A 228 -15.71 -16.12 -2.16
N ILE A 229 -14.88 -15.15 -1.78
CA ILE A 229 -13.60 -14.89 -2.44
C ILE A 229 -12.54 -15.82 -1.85
N ARG A 230 -12.27 -16.92 -2.53
CA ARG A 230 -11.30 -17.95 -2.07
C ARG A 230 -9.83 -17.61 -2.33
N LYS A 231 -9.55 -16.54 -3.09
CA LYS A 231 -8.17 -16.07 -3.34
C LYS A 231 -7.57 -15.53 -2.05
N GLY A 232 -6.27 -15.75 -1.83
CA GLY A 232 -5.54 -15.15 -0.70
C GLY A 232 -5.36 -13.63 -0.83
N VAL A 233 -6.46 -12.90 -1.02
CA VAL A 233 -6.47 -11.44 -1.19
C VAL A 233 -6.29 -10.73 0.15
N THR A 234 -5.72 -9.55 0.10
CA THR A 234 -5.60 -8.64 1.23
C THR A 234 -6.31 -7.33 0.90
N LEU A 235 -6.53 -6.48 1.91
CA LEU A 235 -7.08 -5.14 1.67
C LEU A 235 -6.30 -4.36 0.59
N HIS A 236 -4.99 -4.62 0.44
CA HIS A 236 -4.18 -3.99 -0.60
C HIS A 236 -4.57 -4.43 -2.02
N ALA A 237 -5.23 -5.59 -2.15
CA ALA A 237 -5.78 -6.06 -3.43
C ALA A 237 -6.87 -5.13 -3.98
N LEU A 238 -7.65 -4.41 -3.12
CA LEU A 238 -8.60 -3.39 -3.57
C LEU A 238 -7.90 -2.29 -4.38
N ARG A 239 -6.77 -1.81 -3.85
CA ARG A 239 -5.97 -0.79 -4.53
C ARG A 239 -5.29 -1.34 -5.80
N HIS A 240 -4.89 -2.60 -5.81
CA HIS A 240 -4.37 -3.24 -7.01
C HIS A 240 -5.46 -3.38 -8.07
N SER A 241 -6.67 -3.80 -7.67
CA SER A 241 -7.83 -3.92 -8.57
C SER A 241 -8.25 -2.54 -9.12
N PHE A 242 -8.25 -1.48 -8.29
CA PHE A 242 -8.48 -0.11 -8.75
C PHE A 242 -7.52 0.27 -9.88
N ALA A 243 -6.21 0.07 -9.67
CA ALA A 243 -5.20 0.43 -10.65
C ALA A 243 -5.32 -0.38 -11.94
N THR A 244 -5.54 -1.70 -11.83
CA THR A 244 -5.68 -2.59 -12.97
C THR A 244 -6.93 -2.29 -13.77
N HIS A 245 -8.08 -2.09 -13.10
CA HIS A 245 -9.34 -1.78 -13.78
C HIS A 245 -9.34 -0.38 -14.44
N LEU A 246 -8.62 0.60 -13.88
CA LEU A 246 -8.41 1.89 -14.56
C LEU A 246 -7.56 1.72 -15.82
N LEU A 247 -6.50 0.93 -15.73
CA LEU A 247 -5.62 0.65 -16.87
C LEU A 247 -6.37 -0.09 -17.99
N GLU A 248 -7.19 -1.10 -17.64
CA GLU A 248 -8.06 -1.83 -18.56
C GLU A 248 -9.10 -0.95 -19.25
N ARG A 249 -9.48 0.16 -18.61
CA ARG A 249 -10.36 1.20 -19.21
C ARG A 249 -9.60 2.23 -20.04
N GLY A 250 -8.30 2.05 -20.27
CA GLY A 250 -7.48 2.95 -21.08
C GLY A 250 -6.95 4.18 -20.35
N THR A 251 -7.05 4.25 -19.02
CA THR A 251 -6.48 5.36 -18.26
C THR A 251 -4.95 5.34 -18.37
N ASP A 252 -4.36 6.49 -18.67
CA ASP A 252 -2.91 6.64 -18.78
C ASP A 252 -2.20 6.21 -17.49
N ILE A 253 -1.13 5.44 -17.62
CA ILE A 253 -0.36 4.89 -16.51
C ILE A 253 0.26 5.97 -15.61
N ARG A 254 0.55 7.16 -16.15
CA ARG A 254 1.08 8.30 -15.38
C ARG A 254 0.00 8.92 -14.51
N ILE A 255 -1.24 8.98 -14.98
CA ILE A 255 -2.39 9.41 -14.18
C ILE A 255 -2.60 8.42 -13.03
N ILE A 256 -2.57 7.11 -13.33
CA ILE A 256 -2.67 6.07 -12.29
C ILE A 256 -1.53 6.19 -11.28
N GLN A 257 -0.30 6.45 -11.74
CA GLN A 257 0.86 6.70 -10.87
C GLN A 257 0.63 7.88 -9.93
N ALA A 258 0.13 8.99 -10.43
CA ALA A 258 -0.19 10.19 -9.66
C ALA A 258 -1.28 9.92 -8.61
N LEU A 259 -2.39 9.29 -9.01
CA LEU A 259 -3.49 8.90 -8.11
C LEU A 259 -3.02 7.99 -6.98
N LEU A 260 -2.14 7.04 -7.30
CA LEU A 260 -1.60 6.11 -6.31
C LEU A 260 -0.47 6.73 -5.46
N GLY A 261 0.17 7.80 -5.90
CA GLY A 261 1.34 8.39 -5.25
C GLY A 261 2.50 7.39 -5.21
N HIS A 262 2.88 6.86 -6.38
CA HIS A 262 4.06 6.02 -6.55
C HIS A 262 5.23 6.89 -7.01
N ASP A 263 6.34 6.87 -6.29
CA ASP A 263 7.54 7.64 -6.66
C ASP A 263 8.23 7.09 -7.92
N LYS A 264 8.08 5.77 -8.16
CA LYS A 264 8.69 5.09 -9.31
C LYS A 264 7.62 4.53 -10.24
N LEU A 265 7.79 4.75 -11.53
CA LEU A 265 6.90 4.21 -12.58
C LEU A 265 6.87 2.67 -12.55
N ASP A 266 8.00 2.01 -12.26
CA ASP A 266 8.10 0.54 -12.14
C ASP A 266 7.06 -0.05 -11.19
N THR A 267 6.70 0.69 -10.12
CA THR A 267 5.68 0.24 -9.18
C THR A 267 4.29 0.21 -9.83
N THR A 268 4.02 1.15 -10.74
CA THR A 268 2.74 1.24 -11.47
C THR A 268 2.76 0.31 -12.69
N ALA A 269 3.89 0.15 -13.35
CA ALA A 269 4.06 -0.76 -14.51
C ALA A 269 3.74 -2.22 -14.18
N ARG A 270 3.81 -2.62 -12.91
CA ARG A 270 3.38 -3.96 -12.48
C ARG A 270 1.92 -4.25 -12.79
N TYR A 271 1.07 -3.24 -12.85
CA TYR A 271 -0.35 -3.41 -13.16
C TYR A 271 -0.57 -3.75 -14.64
N ALA A 272 0.29 -3.29 -15.55
CA ALA A 272 0.25 -3.67 -16.95
C ALA A 272 0.44 -5.19 -17.15
N ARG A 273 1.19 -5.85 -16.26
CA ARG A 273 1.39 -7.32 -16.31
C ARG A 273 0.15 -8.12 -15.91
N VAL A 274 -0.84 -7.48 -15.29
CA VAL A 274 -2.06 -8.12 -14.77
C VAL A 274 -3.29 -7.71 -15.57
N ALA A 275 -3.21 -6.64 -16.36
CA ALA A 275 -4.30 -6.12 -17.19
C ALA A 275 -4.52 -7.03 -18.43
N THR A 276 -5.03 -8.23 -18.17
CA THR A 276 -5.25 -9.27 -19.21
C THR A 276 -6.24 -8.83 -20.28
N GLY A 277 -7.23 -8.00 -19.93
CA GLY A 277 -8.18 -7.42 -20.88
C GLY A 277 -7.52 -6.56 -21.94
N MET A 278 -6.47 -5.80 -21.58
CA MET A 278 -5.69 -5.02 -22.56
C MET A 278 -4.93 -5.95 -23.52
N ILE A 279 -4.31 -7.01 -22.99
CA ILE A 279 -3.55 -7.98 -23.80
C ILE A 279 -4.48 -8.67 -24.77
N ALA A 280 -5.66 -9.11 -24.33
CA ALA A 280 -6.66 -9.75 -25.17
C ALA A 280 -7.26 -8.82 -26.25
N GLY A 281 -7.26 -7.50 -26.00
CA GLY A 281 -7.73 -6.49 -26.96
C GLY A 281 -6.69 -6.09 -28.01
N ILE A 282 -5.42 -6.47 -27.86
CA ILE A 282 -4.36 -6.15 -28.83
C ILE A 282 -4.49 -7.08 -30.03
N LYS A 283 -4.73 -6.50 -31.21
CA LYS A 283 -4.66 -7.24 -32.46
C LYS A 283 -3.21 -7.59 -32.77
N SER A 284 -2.96 -8.86 -33.07
CA SER A 284 -1.63 -9.29 -33.49
C SER A 284 -1.23 -8.57 -34.77
N PRO A 285 0.04 -8.15 -34.92
CA PRO A 285 0.54 -7.70 -36.23
C PRO A 285 0.28 -8.70 -37.34
N LEU A 286 0.24 -10.00 -37.04
CA LEU A 286 -0.10 -11.06 -37.99
C LEU A 286 -1.55 -10.94 -38.50
N ASP A 287 -2.50 -10.58 -37.61
CA ASP A 287 -3.91 -10.37 -38.00
C ASP A 287 -4.07 -9.14 -38.92
N LEU A 288 -3.15 -8.19 -38.83
CA LEU A 288 -3.14 -7.00 -39.69
C LEU A 288 -2.61 -7.33 -41.10
N LEU A 289 -1.75 -8.32 -41.25
CA LEU A 289 -1.24 -8.79 -42.55
C LEU A 289 -2.30 -9.58 -43.33
N SER A 290 -3.23 -10.22 -42.67
CA SER A 290 -4.32 -10.97 -43.29
C SER A 290 -5.51 -10.11 -43.75
N GLN A 291 -5.52 -8.81 -43.45
CA GLN A 291 -6.55 -7.90 -43.99
C GLN A 291 -6.20 -7.51 -45.45
N PRO A 292 -7.09 -7.80 -46.41
CA PRO A 292 -6.84 -7.36 -47.78
C PRO A 292 -6.71 -5.84 -47.85
N CYS A 293 -5.63 -5.37 -48.45
CA CYS A 293 -5.33 -3.95 -48.65
C CYS A 293 -6.56 -3.25 -49.27
N LYS A 294 -7.23 -2.38 -48.52
CA LYS A 294 -8.31 -1.57 -49.08
C LYS A 294 -7.74 -0.70 -50.18
N LYS A 295 -8.04 -1.05 -51.42
CA LYS A 295 -7.67 -0.23 -52.58
C LYS A 295 -8.20 1.19 -52.35
N PRO A 296 -7.39 2.24 -52.61
CA PRO A 296 -7.85 3.61 -52.48
C PRO A 296 -9.06 3.82 -53.39
N LYS A 297 -10.13 4.39 -52.85
CA LYS A 297 -11.29 4.79 -53.65
C LYS A 297 -10.79 5.80 -54.71
N LYS A 298 -10.84 5.44 -56.00
CA LYS A 298 -10.64 6.37 -57.10
C LYS A 298 -11.68 7.50 -56.96
N ASN A 299 -11.22 8.71 -56.70
CA ASN A 299 -12.04 9.91 -56.81
C ASN A 299 -12.49 10.05 -58.29
N ARG A 300 -13.77 9.82 -58.52
CA ARG A 300 -14.43 10.24 -59.74
C ARG A 300 -14.58 11.77 -59.71
N LYS A 301 -13.56 12.47 -60.15
CA LYS A 301 -13.66 13.85 -60.62
C LYS A 301 -12.69 13.94 -61.81
N ASP A 302 -13.21 13.75 -62.98
CA ASP A 302 -12.72 14.25 -64.26
C ASP A 302 -13.66 13.71 -65.33
N GLN A 303 -14.81 14.37 -65.48
CA GLN A 303 -15.53 14.43 -66.73
C GLN A 303 -15.43 15.85 -67.24
N PRO A 304 -14.90 16.09 -68.46
CA PRO A 304 -14.91 17.43 -69.09
C PRO A 304 -16.34 17.79 -69.54
N PRO A 305 -16.70 19.05 -69.50
CA PRO A 305 -18.01 19.50 -69.96
C PRO A 305 -18.07 19.45 -71.48
N THR A 306 -19.19 18.87 -71.99
CA THR A 306 -19.65 19.06 -73.39
C THR A 306 -20.41 20.33 -73.48
#